data_0a483072cc78cf55c72527e716dcdd72
#
_entry.id   0a483072cc78cf55c72527e716dcdd72
#
_cell.length_a   1.000
_cell.length_b   1.000
_cell.length_c   1.000
_cell.angle_alpha   90.00
_cell.angle_beta   90.00
_cell.angle_gamma   90.00
#
_symmetry.space_group_name_H-M   'P 1'
#
loop_
_entity.id
_entity.type
_entity.pdbx_description
1 polymer ?
#
loop_
_entity_poly.entity_id
_entity_poly.type
_entity_poly.pdbx_seq_one_letter_code
_entity_poly.pdbx_strand_id
1 'polypeptide(L)'
;MDFKRVSYLGWCFVLVLVGLWMVEAKGKDEEDDDVVVHEWKEYSAVYNFGDSNSDTGTFSAAFAAVFPPNAQSFPGNLLPKRNCDGRLIIDFICEELRMPYLSSYLDSIDSNYNYGANFAAGGSSIRQTGFSPIHFGLQISQFIQFKSRTMALYNQTSHTGVDVPVKSRLPKSMDFSNALYTIDIGQNDLSFGFMSSDPRSIRSTIPDILTQFSLGLQHNFMTLVLVLLQQLFKEGARFFWIHNTGPIGCLPRQNMVNKTTPEDLDSAGCRNFENEIAQEFNKQLKEIVFELRQKLAPAMFTYVDVYSAKYELIKNARNQGEYVS
;
A
#
# COMPACT_ATOMS: atom_id res chain seq x y z
N MET A 1 22.47 23.42 7.22
CA MET A 1 22.40 21.96 7.21
C MET A 1 21.90 21.55 5.83
N ASP A 2 22.69 20.78 5.11
CA ASP A 2 22.55 20.62 3.66
C ASP A 2 21.37 19.69 3.29
N PHE A 3 20.34 20.26 2.69
CA PHE A 3 19.16 19.55 2.15
C PHE A 3 19.49 18.44 1.12
N LYS A 4 20.72 18.42 0.60
CA LYS A 4 21.17 17.38 -0.35
C LYS A 4 21.39 16.00 0.27
N ARG A 5 21.67 15.90 1.58
CA ARG A 5 21.92 14.60 2.25
C ARG A 5 20.66 13.79 2.54
N VAL A 6 19.53 14.47 2.83
CA VAL A 6 18.25 13.78 3.09
C VAL A 6 17.70 13.10 1.83
N SER A 7 17.99 13.68 0.66
CA SER A 7 17.61 13.08 -0.65
C SER A 7 18.29 11.74 -0.91
N TYR A 8 19.56 11.57 -0.49
CA TYR A 8 20.29 10.31 -0.74
C TYR A 8 19.77 9.12 0.06
N LEU A 9 19.24 9.32 1.27
CA LEU A 9 18.69 8.24 2.10
C LEU A 9 17.33 7.76 1.57
N GLY A 10 16.50 8.68 1.06
CA GLY A 10 15.27 8.34 0.35
C GLY A 10 15.54 7.49 -0.90
N TRP A 11 16.57 7.84 -1.66
CA TRP A 11 17.00 7.09 -2.85
C TRP A 11 17.50 5.69 -2.50
N CYS A 12 18.25 5.53 -1.41
CA CYS A 12 18.68 4.20 -0.95
C CYS A 12 17.49 3.30 -0.56
N PHE A 13 16.42 3.87 0.00
CA PHE A 13 15.25 3.10 0.42
C PHE A 13 14.46 2.57 -0.79
N VAL A 14 14.24 3.40 -1.79
CA VAL A 14 13.56 2.98 -3.03
C VAL A 14 14.44 2.05 -3.85
N LEU A 15 15.75 2.30 -3.92
CA LEU A 15 16.71 1.40 -4.61
C LEU A 15 16.83 0.04 -3.90
N VAL A 16 16.73 -0.02 -2.58
CA VAL A 16 16.71 -1.31 -1.84
C VAL A 16 15.40 -2.05 -2.10
N LEU A 17 14.26 -1.37 -2.11
CA LEU A 17 12.98 -2.00 -2.46
C LEU A 17 12.93 -2.45 -3.92
N VAL A 18 13.48 -1.67 -4.83
CA VAL A 18 13.58 -2.00 -6.26
C VAL A 18 14.66 -3.05 -6.51
N GLY A 19 15.78 -3.00 -5.81
CA GLY A 19 16.87 -3.99 -5.91
C GLY A 19 16.49 -5.38 -5.35
N LEU A 20 15.74 -5.43 -4.25
CA LEU A 20 15.18 -6.68 -3.70
C LEU A 20 14.14 -7.30 -4.65
N TRP A 21 13.43 -6.48 -5.42
CA TRP A 21 12.49 -6.95 -6.44
C TRP A 21 13.19 -7.73 -7.57
N MET A 22 14.40 -7.31 -7.96
CA MET A 22 15.16 -8.00 -9.01
C MET A 22 15.61 -9.43 -8.60
N VAL A 23 15.80 -9.69 -7.31
CA VAL A 23 16.26 -11.00 -6.81
C VAL A 23 15.14 -12.03 -6.76
N GLU A 24 13.88 -11.62 -6.56
CA GLU A 24 12.76 -12.58 -6.41
C GLU A 24 12.02 -12.90 -7.73
N ALA A 25 12.29 -12.13 -8.80
CA ALA A 25 11.78 -12.43 -10.15
C ALA A 25 12.58 -13.55 -10.87
N LYS A 26 13.78 -13.89 -10.40
CA LYS A 26 14.54 -15.05 -10.88
C LYS A 26 14.05 -16.32 -10.20
N GLY A 27 13.11 -17.02 -10.83
CA GLY A 27 12.97 -18.47 -10.64
C GLY A 27 14.29 -19.14 -11.05
N LYS A 28 14.71 -20.09 -10.22
CA LYS A 28 15.91 -20.92 -10.48
C LYS A 28 15.90 -21.44 -11.90
N ASP A 29 16.90 -21.09 -12.67
CA ASP A 29 17.58 -21.97 -13.62
C ASP A 29 18.80 -21.22 -14.20
N GLU A 30 19.96 -21.82 -13.94
CA GLU A 30 21.26 -21.86 -14.60
C GLU A 30 21.92 -20.59 -15.20
N GLU A 31 23.20 -20.52 -14.91
CA GLU A 31 24.29 -19.69 -15.39
C GLU A 31 24.17 -19.29 -16.88
N ASP A 32 24.03 -17.97 -17.10
CA ASP A 32 24.64 -17.29 -18.23
C ASP A 32 24.77 -15.79 -17.89
N ASP A 33 26.00 -15.27 -17.97
CA ASP A 33 26.39 -13.89 -17.70
C ASP A 33 25.94 -12.93 -18.81
N ASP A 34 24.68 -12.99 -19.20
CA ASP A 34 24.08 -11.97 -20.06
C ASP A 34 23.57 -10.82 -19.18
N VAL A 35 24.13 -9.63 -19.38
CA VAL A 35 23.63 -8.38 -18.82
C VAL A 35 22.21 -8.17 -19.36
N VAL A 36 21.22 -8.65 -18.62
CA VAL A 36 19.81 -8.38 -18.91
C VAL A 36 19.57 -6.90 -18.67
N VAL A 37 19.58 -6.12 -19.71
CA VAL A 37 19.08 -4.75 -19.70
C VAL A 37 17.57 -4.85 -19.45
N HIS A 38 17.16 -4.65 -18.17
CA HIS A 38 15.76 -4.58 -17.83
C HIS A 38 15.19 -3.28 -18.42
N GLU A 39 14.43 -3.39 -19.50
CA GLU A 39 13.57 -2.32 -19.96
C GLU A 39 12.57 -2.00 -18.82
N TRP A 40 12.66 -0.79 -18.28
CA TRP A 40 11.70 -0.31 -17.28
C TRP A 40 10.34 -0.19 -17.93
N LYS A 41 9.35 -0.88 -17.37
CA LYS A 41 8.00 -0.71 -17.85
C LYS A 41 7.48 0.68 -17.48
N GLU A 42 7.13 1.46 -18.49
CA GLU A 42 6.43 2.72 -18.30
C GLU A 42 4.95 2.47 -17.98
N TYR A 43 4.54 2.84 -16.78
CA TYR A 43 3.13 2.89 -16.39
C TYR A 43 2.57 4.25 -16.73
N SER A 44 1.29 4.33 -17.14
CA SER A 44 0.61 5.60 -17.41
C SER A 44 -0.11 6.16 -16.19
N ALA A 45 -0.36 5.35 -15.18
CA ALA A 45 -1.04 5.76 -13.95
C ALA A 45 -0.69 4.83 -12.77
N VAL A 46 -0.97 5.29 -11.54
CA VAL A 46 -0.89 4.50 -10.30
C VAL A 46 -2.23 4.55 -9.57
N TYR A 47 -2.78 3.40 -9.22
CA TYR A 47 -3.95 3.30 -8.34
C TYR A 47 -3.53 2.64 -7.04
N ASN A 48 -3.58 3.42 -5.95
CA ASN A 48 -3.14 2.97 -4.63
C ASN A 48 -4.32 2.64 -3.73
N PHE A 49 -4.22 1.50 -3.02
CA PHE A 49 -5.17 1.03 -2.02
C PHE A 49 -4.42 0.69 -0.74
N GLY A 50 -5.04 0.97 0.41
CA GLY A 50 -4.35 0.66 1.65
C GLY A 50 -4.91 1.38 2.86
N ASP A 51 -4.04 1.53 3.84
CA ASP A 51 -4.35 2.16 5.11
C ASP A 51 -3.53 3.45 5.34
N SER A 52 -3.25 3.78 6.61
CA SER A 52 -2.46 4.97 6.98
C SER A 52 -1.03 4.97 6.44
N ASN A 53 -0.47 3.82 6.06
CA ASN A 53 0.87 3.74 5.48
C ASN A 53 0.97 4.40 4.10
N SER A 54 -0.18 4.58 3.43
CA SER A 54 -0.23 5.18 2.10
C SER A 54 -1.36 6.19 1.91
N ASP A 55 -2.08 6.61 2.96
CA ASP A 55 -3.15 7.61 2.91
C ASP A 55 -2.60 9.03 2.65
N THR A 56 -2.86 9.60 1.49
CA THR A 56 -2.39 10.93 1.08
C THR A 56 -3.38 12.05 1.40
N GLY A 57 -4.50 11.76 2.10
CA GLY A 57 -5.46 12.78 2.50
C GLY A 57 -6.91 12.30 2.65
N THR A 58 -7.19 11.00 2.52
CA THR A 58 -8.54 10.46 2.71
C THR A 58 -9.04 10.69 4.13
N PHE A 59 -8.19 10.40 5.15
CA PHE A 59 -8.56 10.58 6.55
C PHE A 59 -8.94 12.04 6.85
N SER A 60 -8.13 12.99 6.39
CA SER A 60 -8.39 14.41 6.61
C SER A 60 -9.62 14.93 5.87
N ALA A 61 -9.89 14.39 4.68
CA ALA A 61 -11.04 14.78 3.89
C ALA A 61 -12.37 14.19 4.42
N ALA A 62 -12.32 12.97 5.01
CA ALA A 62 -13.53 12.23 5.38
C ALA A 62 -13.88 12.28 6.87
N PHE A 63 -12.90 12.44 7.79
CA PHE A 63 -13.12 12.22 9.21
C PHE A 63 -12.71 13.40 10.09
N ALA A 64 -11.44 13.85 10.03
CA ALA A 64 -10.94 14.84 10.98
C ALA A 64 -9.77 15.62 10.38
N ALA A 65 -9.73 16.92 10.68
CA ALA A 65 -8.60 17.76 10.32
C ALA A 65 -7.29 17.24 10.94
N VAL A 66 -6.21 17.37 10.18
CA VAL A 66 -4.87 17.02 10.60
C VAL A 66 -4.09 18.31 10.87
N PHE A 67 -3.32 18.35 11.95
CA PHE A 67 -2.62 19.53 12.42
C PHE A 67 -1.10 19.29 12.50
N PRO A 68 -0.27 20.35 12.52
CA PRO A 68 1.15 20.21 12.80
C PRO A 68 1.40 19.39 14.10
N PRO A 69 2.47 18.55 14.17
CA PRO A 69 3.62 18.52 13.26
C PRO A 69 3.44 17.75 11.93
N ASN A 70 2.26 17.24 11.64
CA ASN A 70 2.00 16.56 10.37
C ASN A 70 2.33 17.49 9.18
N ALA A 71 2.85 16.93 8.12
CA ALA A 71 3.34 17.59 6.91
C ALA A 71 4.54 18.56 7.12
N GLN A 72 5.15 18.59 8.31
CA GLN A 72 6.26 19.51 8.59
C GLN A 72 7.47 19.29 7.68
N SER A 73 7.75 18.02 7.33
CA SER A 73 8.86 17.63 6.46
C SER A 73 8.41 17.40 5.01
N PHE A 74 7.14 17.67 4.68
CA PHE A 74 6.64 17.49 3.33
C PHE A 74 7.10 18.62 2.40
N PRO A 75 7.59 18.34 1.18
CA PRO A 75 8.04 19.37 0.25
C PRO A 75 6.93 20.39 -0.06
N GLY A 76 7.27 21.69 0.00
CA GLY A 76 6.36 22.76 -0.36
C GLY A 76 5.52 23.33 0.78
N ASN A 77 5.71 22.91 2.04
CA ASN A 77 4.96 23.42 3.22
C ASN A 77 3.45 23.49 3.02
N LEU A 78 2.88 22.45 2.43
CA LEU A 78 1.44 22.36 2.19
C LEU A 78 0.67 22.17 3.50
N LEU A 79 -0.61 22.52 3.47
CA LEU A 79 -1.52 22.23 4.59
C LEU A 79 -1.50 20.72 4.90
N PRO A 80 -1.47 20.31 6.18
CA PRO A 80 -1.47 18.91 6.56
C PRO A 80 -2.70 18.19 6.00
N LYS A 81 -2.48 17.16 5.20
CA LYS A 81 -3.55 16.29 4.67
C LYS A 81 -3.38 14.84 5.10
N ARG A 82 -2.21 14.47 5.60
CA ARG A 82 -1.81 13.09 5.96
C ARG A 82 -1.35 13.01 7.41
N ASN A 83 -1.56 11.86 8.04
CA ASN A 83 -1.18 11.61 9.43
C ASN A 83 0.30 11.21 9.56
N CYS A 84 1.18 11.95 8.90
CA CYS A 84 2.62 11.83 8.99
C CYS A 84 3.27 13.19 8.75
N ASP A 85 4.53 13.34 9.17
CA ASP A 85 5.27 14.58 9.03
C ASP A 85 5.83 14.84 7.63
N GLY A 86 5.93 13.78 6.79
CA GLY A 86 6.58 13.87 5.49
C GLY A 86 5.97 13.00 4.41
N ARG A 87 6.87 12.44 3.57
CA ARG A 87 6.50 11.58 2.44
C ARG A 87 6.22 10.15 2.88
N LEU A 88 5.29 9.50 2.20
CA LEU A 88 4.96 8.09 2.32
C LEU A 88 5.67 7.27 1.23
N ILE A 89 5.72 5.95 1.37
CA ILE A 89 6.33 5.06 0.35
C ILE A 89 5.74 5.31 -1.03
N ILE A 90 4.43 5.53 -1.11
CA ILE A 90 3.74 5.81 -2.38
C ILE A 90 4.25 7.08 -3.07
N ASP A 91 4.68 8.09 -2.33
CA ASP A 91 5.24 9.31 -2.91
C ASP A 91 6.60 9.02 -3.60
N PHE A 92 7.45 8.20 -2.97
CA PHE A 92 8.72 7.77 -3.57
C PHE A 92 8.50 6.90 -4.81
N ILE A 93 7.49 6.02 -4.80
CA ILE A 93 7.11 5.24 -5.98
C ILE A 93 6.71 6.18 -7.12
N CYS A 94 5.90 7.20 -6.86
CA CYS A 94 5.51 8.18 -7.87
C CYS A 94 6.71 8.98 -8.39
N GLU A 95 7.65 9.41 -7.52
CA GLU A 95 8.87 10.10 -7.93
C GLU A 95 9.72 9.24 -8.88
N GLU A 96 9.92 7.94 -8.55
CA GLU A 96 10.69 7.02 -9.37
C GLU A 96 10.03 6.78 -10.73
N LEU A 97 8.70 6.73 -10.76
CA LEU A 97 7.91 6.63 -12.00
C LEU A 97 7.80 7.97 -12.74
N ARG A 98 8.41 9.04 -12.25
CA ARG A 98 8.32 10.41 -12.79
C ARG A 98 6.89 10.92 -12.90
N MET A 99 6.06 10.54 -11.95
CA MET A 99 4.67 10.96 -11.83
C MET A 99 4.49 11.96 -10.69
N PRO A 100 3.48 12.84 -10.75
CA PRO A 100 3.12 13.69 -9.62
C PRO A 100 2.60 12.82 -8.46
N TYR A 101 2.67 13.35 -7.24
CA TYR A 101 2.08 12.69 -6.07
C TYR A 101 0.58 12.49 -6.24
N LEU A 102 0.08 11.33 -5.81
CA LEU A 102 -1.33 10.97 -6.00
C LEU A 102 -2.27 11.83 -5.15
N SER A 103 -3.30 12.36 -5.79
CA SER A 103 -4.44 12.93 -5.09
C SER A 103 -5.25 11.83 -4.41
N SER A 104 -5.68 12.08 -3.16
CA SER A 104 -6.66 11.22 -2.49
C SER A 104 -8.01 11.30 -3.23
N TYR A 105 -8.65 10.14 -3.44
CA TYR A 105 -9.93 10.07 -4.14
C TYR A 105 -11.05 10.87 -3.46
N LEU A 106 -11.06 10.93 -2.13
CA LEU A 106 -12.07 11.67 -1.36
C LEU A 106 -11.75 13.15 -1.15
N ASP A 107 -10.51 13.58 -1.43
CA ASP A 107 -10.17 15.01 -1.37
C ASP A 107 -10.58 15.69 -2.68
N SER A 108 -11.68 16.42 -2.63
CA SER A 108 -12.23 17.10 -3.81
C SER A 108 -11.52 18.41 -4.14
N ILE A 109 -10.65 18.92 -3.25
CA ILE A 109 -10.01 20.23 -3.41
C ILE A 109 -8.69 20.08 -4.17
N ASP A 110 -8.63 20.69 -5.37
CA ASP A 110 -7.46 20.71 -6.25
C ASP A 110 -6.94 19.32 -6.67
N SER A 111 -7.82 18.34 -6.75
CA SER A 111 -7.46 16.99 -7.15
C SER A 111 -7.20 16.87 -8.64
N ASN A 112 -6.14 16.13 -8.98
CA ASN A 112 -5.78 15.75 -10.34
C ASN A 112 -5.56 14.24 -10.41
N TYR A 113 -6.40 13.55 -11.17
CA TYR A 113 -6.38 12.09 -11.32
C TYR A 113 -5.81 11.62 -12.65
N ASN A 114 -5.19 12.51 -13.44
CA ASN A 114 -4.66 12.16 -14.76
C ASN A 114 -3.65 11.01 -14.70
N TYR A 115 -2.89 10.93 -13.60
CA TYR A 115 -1.91 9.87 -13.37
C TYR A 115 -2.37 8.83 -12.35
N GLY A 116 -3.68 8.70 -12.13
CA GLY A 116 -4.27 7.78 -11.17
C GLY A 116 -4.84 8.44 -9.93
N ALA A 117 -5.13 7.64 -8.91
CA ALA A 117 -5.78 8.11 -7.68
C ALA A 117 -5.36 7.24 -6.48
N ASN A 118 -5.43 7.84 -5.29
CA ASN A 118 -5.19 7.15 -4.03
C ASN A 118 -6.51 6.89 -3.29
N PHE A 119 -6.85 5.63 -3.11
CA PHE A 119 -8.05 5.16 -2.39
C PHE A 119 -7.74 4.74 -0.95
N ALA A 120 -6.47 4.71 -0.54
CA ALA A 120 -6.06 4.36 0.81
C ALA A 120 -6.67 5.31 1.85
N ALA A 121 -7.03 4.77 3.02
CA ALA A 121 -7.61 5.56 4.10
C ALA A 121 -7.06 5.10 5.47
N GLY A 122 -6.69 6.06 6.31
CA GLY A 122 -6.21 5.78 7.66
C GLY A 122 -7.15 4.89 8.46
N GLY A 123 -6.61 3.87 9.11
CA GLY A 123 -7.38 2.90 9.89
C GLY A 123 -8.05 1.79 9.09
N SER A 124 -7.89 1.77 7.77
CA SER A 124 -8.50 0.75 6.90
C SER A 124 -7.94 -0.64 7.16
N SER A 125 -8.80 -1.62 6.98
CA SER A 125 -8.52 -3.04 7.14
C SER A 125 -9.02 -3.84 5.93
N ILE A 126 -8.58 -5.07 5.80
CA ILE A 126 -9.11 -6.01 4.81
C ILE A 126 -10.56 -6.33 5.16
N ARG A 127 -10.82 -6.64 6.44
CA ARG A 127 -12.17 -6.91 6.97
C ARG A 127 -12.92 -5.62 7.23
N GLN A 128 -14.25 -5.71 7.33
CA GLN A 128 -15.12 -4.56 7.65
C GLN A 128 -15.09 -4.15 9.13
N THR A 129 -14.39 -4.92 9.97
CA THR A 129 -14.35 -4.77 11.42
C THR A 129 -13.16 -3.97 11.95
N GLY A 130 -12.50 -3.18 11.11
CA GLY A 130 -11.34 -2.38 11.49
C GLY A 130 -11.68 -1.04 12.15
N PHE A 131 -10.68 -0.16 12.22
CA PHE A 131 -10.82 1.18 12.81
C PHE A 131 -11.52 2.19 11.90
N SER A 132 -11.59 1.90 10.60
CA SER A 132 -12.18 2.78 9.59
C SER A 132 -13.34 2.10 8.87
N PRO A 133 -14.44 2.82 8.58
CA PRO A 133 -15.50 2.31 7.72
C PRO A 133 -15.06 2.17 6.25
N ILE A 134 -13.95 2.81 5.86
CA ILE A 134 -13.40 2.72 4.49
C ILE A 134 -12.45 1.52 4.43
N HIS A 135 -13.02 0.31 4.53
CA HIS A 135 -12.27 -0.95 4.40
C HIS A 135 -11.87 -1.23 2.94
N PHE A 136 -10.98 -2.19 2.70
CA PHE A 136 -10.42 -2.49 1.39
C PHE A 136 -11.49 -2.76 0.31
N GLY A 137 -12.54 -3.51 0.63
CA GLY A 137 -13.64 -3.76 -0.31
C GLY A 137 -14.38 -2.47 -0.72
N LEU A 138 -14.54 -1.49 0.19
CA LEU A 138 -15.13 -0.20 -0.14
C LEU A 138 -14.20 0.62 -1.05
N GLN A 139 -12.90 0.60 -0.81
CA GLN A 139 -11.92 1.27 -1.69
C GLN A 139 -11.98 0.73 -3.12
N ILE A 140 -12.10 -0.58 -3.30
CA ILE A 140 -12.28 -1.19 -4.63
C ILE A 140 -13.61 -0.76 -5.25
N SER A 141 -14.69 -0.70 -4.48
CA SER A 141 -15.98 -0.21 -4.96
C SER A 141 -15.88 1.27 -5.41
N GLN A 142 -15.16 2.10 -4.67
CA GLN A 142 -14.87 3.49 -5.06
C GLN A 142 -14.08 3.56 -6.37
N PHE A 143 -13.06 2.72 -6.54
CA PHE A 143 -12.30 2.63 -7.79
C PHE A 143 -13.20 2.24 -8.98
N ILE A 144 -14.06 1.24 -8.82
CA ILE A 144 -14.98 0.81 -9.88
C ILE A 144 -15.93 1.95 -10.27
N GLN A 145 -16.47 2.69 -9.30
CA GLN A 145 -17.29 3.86 -9.56
C GLN A 145 -16.51 4.98 -10.24
N PHE A 146 -15.29 5.26 -9.78
CA PHE A 146 -14.40 6.24 -10.39
C PHE A 146 -14.13 5.91 -11.86
N LYS A 147 -13.74 4.68 -12.16
CA LYS A 147 -13.49 4.21 -13.53
C LYS A 147 -14.75 4.32 -14.40
N SER A 148 -15.87 3.77 -13.92
CA SER A 148 -17.15 3.76 -14.65
C SER A 148 -17.60 5.18 -15.01
N ARG A 149 -17.57 6.11 -14.05
CA ARG A 149 -17.94 7.51 -14.26
C ARG A 149 -16.98 8.24 -15.19
N THR A 150 -15.70 7.98 -15.08
CA THR A 150 -14.68 8.52 -15.99
C THR A 150 -14.94 8.07 -17.43
N MET A 151 -15.19 6.78 -17.64
CA MET A 151 -15.51 6.23 -18.96
C MET A 151 -16.81 6.80 -19.53
N ALA A 152 -17.85 6.92 -18.71
CA ALA A 152 -19.12 7.52 -19.14
C ALA A 152 -18.93 8.97 -19.61
N LEU A 153 -18.11 9.75 -18.90
CA LEU A 153 -17.80 11.13 -19.27
C LEU A 153 -17.06 11.21 -20.63
N TYR A 154 -16.08 10.35 -20.87
CA TYR A 154 -15.38 10.28 -22.14
C TYR A 154 -16.32 9.90 -23.29
N ASN A 155 -17.22 8.93 -23.07
CA ASN A 155 -18.21 8.52 -24.07
C ASN A 155 -19.21 9.64 -24.40
N GLN A 156 -19.74 10.32 -23.39
CA GLN A 156 -20.67 11.44 -23.57
C GLN A 156 -20.07 12.53 -24.46
N THR A 157 -18.84 12.92 -24.22
CA THR A 157 -18.19 13.98 -24.99
C THR A 157 -17.85 13.55 -26.42
N SER A 158 -17.58 12.27 -26.65
CA SER A 158 -17.37 11.73 -28.01
C SER A 158 -18.62 11.81 -28.85
N HIS A 159 -19.81 11.73 -28.27
CA HIS A 159 -21.09 11.84 -28.94
C HIS A 159 -21.55 13.30 -29.16
N THR A 160 -21.23 14.18 -28.23
CA THR A 160 -21.74 15.59 -28.27
C THR A 160 -20.76 16.55 -28.94
N GLY A 161 -19.50 16.18 -29.14
CA GLY A 161 -18.44 17.05 -29.66
C GLY A 161 -18.06 18.21 -28.69
N VAL A 162 -18.68 18.29 -27.51
CA VAL A 162 -18.37 19.31 -26.50
C VAL A 162 -17.22 18.83 -25.64
N ASP A 163 -16.11 19.55 -25.65
CA ASP A 163 -15.00 19.27 -24.78
C ASP A 163 -15.34 19.70 -23.34
N VAL A 164 -15.13 18.78 -22.39
CA VAL A 164 -15.41 19.05 -20.98
C VAL A 164 -14.06 19.27 -20.27
N PRO A 165 -13.80 20.46 -19.72
CA PRO A 165 -12.50 20.82 -19.11
C PRO A 165 -11.99 19.83 -18.05
N VAL A 166 -12.91 19.13 -17.36
CA VAL A 166 -12.55 18.14 -16.35
C VAL A 166 -11.78 16.94 -16.90
N LYS A 167 -11.86 16.65 -18.20
CA LYS A 167 -11.11 15.55 -18.83
C LYS A 167 -9.59 15.67 -18.68
N SER A 168 -9.05 16.88 -18.66
CA SER A 168 -7.62 17.12 -18.47
C SER A 168 -7.11 16.67 -17.11
N ARG A 169 -8.00 16.41 -16.15
CA ARG A 169 -7.72 15.96 -14.79
C ARG A 169 -8.11 14.49 -14.55
N LEU A 170 -8.53 13.77 -15.58
CA LEU A 170 -8.99 12.40 -15.49
C LEU A 170 -8.15 11.46 -16.36
N PRO A 171 -7.92 10.21 -15.91
CA PRO A 171 -7.18 9.22 -16.68
C PRO A 171 -7.94 8.84 -17.96
N LYS A 172 -7.21 8.51 -19.01
CA LYS A 172 -7.80 7.97 -20.24
C LYS A 172 -8.17 6.50 -20.06
N SER A 173 -9.01 5.97 -20.96
CA SER A 173 -9.42 4.56 -20.91
C SER A 173 -8.26 3.57 -20.85
N MET A 174 -7.19 3.82 -21.62
CA MET A 174 -6.01 2.96 -21.68
C MET A 174 -5.19 2.98 -20.39
N ASP A 175 -5.25 4.07 -19.63
CA ASP A 175 -4.45 4.25 -18.41
C ASP A 175 -4.87 3.26 -17.30
N PHE A 176 -6.12 2.78 -17.31
CA PHE A 176 -6.57 1.75 -16.36
C PHE A 176 -5.91 0.38 -16.59
N SER A 177 -5.60 0.02 -17.83
CA SER A 177 -4.97 -1.27 -18.14
C SER A 177 -3.44 -1.20 -18.13
N ASN A 178 -2.86 -0.01 -18.32
CA ASN A 178 -1.42 0.22 -18.25
C ASN A 178 -0.99 0.89 -16.94
N ALA A 179 -1.77 0.74 -15.88
CA ALA A 179 -1.47 1.29 -14.57
C ALA A 179 -0.78 0.27 -13.66
N LEU A 180 -0.03 0.79 -12.68
CA LEU A 180 0.43 0.06 -11.51
C LEU A 180 -0.64 0.13 -10.42
N TYR A 181 -1.02 -1.02 -9.86
CA TYR A 181 -1.96 -1.16 -8.74
C TYR A 181 -1.19 -1.53 -7.48
N THR A 182 -1.05 -0.60 -6.55
CA THR A 182 -0.32 -0.82 -5.29
C THR A 182 -1.30 -1.10 -4.15
N ILE A 183 -1.04 -2.14 -3.36
CA ILE A 183 -1.87 -2.55 -2.23
C ILE A 183 -0.99 -2.71 -0.99
N ASP A 184 -1.26 -1.91 0.04
CA ASP A 184 -0.57 -1.93 1.34
C ASP A 184 -1.64 -1.96 2.44
N ILE A 185 -2.06 -3.16 2.85
CA ILE A 185 -3.16 -3.37 3.79
C ILE A 185 -2.99 -4.64 4.62
N GLY A 186 -3.63 -4.69 5.80
CA GLY A 186 -3.62 -5.82 6.73
C GLY A 186 -3.05 -5.48 8.10
N GLN A 187 -2.25 -4.42 8.21
CA GLN A 187 -1.69 -3.98 9.49
C GLN A 187 -2.77 -3.69 10.53
N ASN A 188 -3.88 -3.04 10.14
CA ASN A 188 -4.96 -2.71 11.07
C ASN A 188 -5.80 -3.92 11.47
N ASP A 189 -5.94 -4.94 10.61
CA ASP A 189 -6.56 -6.20 10.98
C ASP A 189 -5.81 -6.87 12.13
N LEU A 190 -4.47 -6.93 12.04
CA LEU A 190 -3.62 -7.49 13.08
C LEU A 190 -3.62 -6.59 14.34
N SER A 191 -3.49 -5.27 14.17
CA SER A 191 -3.50 -4.32 15.29
C SER A 191 -4.82 -4.36 16.06
N PHE A 192 -5.95 -4.52 15.39
CA PHE A 192 -7.25 -4.70 16.03
C PHE A 192 -7.32 -6.01 16.82
N GLY A 193 -6.74 -7.09 16.29
CA GLY A 193 -6.65 -8.38 16.98
C GLY A 193 -5.81 -8.30 18.25
N PHE A 194 -4.71 -7.55 18.26
CA PHE A 194 -3.90 -7.35 19.49
C PHE A 194 -4.63 -6.59 20.60
N MET A 195 -5.68 -5.84 20.27
CA MET A 195 -6.51 -5.14 21.26
C MET A 195 -7.65 -6.01 21.82
N SER A 196 -7.81 -7.25 21.33
CA SER A 196 -8.83 -8.18 21.84
C SER A 196 -8.49 -8.66 23.25
N SER A 197 -9.48 -9.23 23.94
CA SER A 197 -9.31 -9.81 25.29
C SER A 197 -8.35 -11.00 25.30
N ASP A 198 -8.15 -11.65 24.17
CA ASP A 198 -7.17 -12.72 23.98
C ASP A 198 -6.28 -12.44 22.75
N PRO A 199 -5.18 -11.66 22.92
CA PRO A 199 -4.27 -11.33 21.85
C PRO A 199 -3.63 -12.56 21.17
N ARG A 200 -3.51 -13.70 21.87
CA ARG A 200 -2.89 -14.91 21.31
C ARG A 200 -3.79 -15.58 20.27
N SER A 201 -5.10 -15.34 20.33
CA SER A 201 -6.06 -15.86 19.34
C SER A 201 -5.86 -15.25 17.96
N ILE A 202 -5.14 -14.12 17.83
CA ILE A 202 -4.91 -13.45 16.53
C ILE A 202 -4.29 -14.38 15.50
N ARG A 203 -3.37 -15.26 15.90
CA ARG A 203 -2.72 -16.23 15.00
C ARG A 203 -3.73 -17.12 14.28
N SER A 204 -4.75 -17.58 14.99
CA SER A 204 -5.82 -18.39 14.40
C SER A 204 -6.76 -17.61 13.48
N THR A 205 -6.78 -16.27 13.58
CA THR A 205 -7.61 -15.42 12.74
C THR A 205 -6.90 -14.95 11.46
N ILE A 206 -5.59 -15.18 11.31
CA ILE A 206 -4.85 -14.80 10.09
C ILE A 206 -5.47 -15.44 8.83
N PRO A 207 -5.77 -16.74 8.78
CA PRO A 207 -6.44 -17.32 7.63
C PRO A 207 -7.78 -16.62 7.35
N ASP A 208 -8.53 -16.28 8.39
CA ASP A 208 -9.80 -15.55 8.24
C ASP A 208 -9.60 -14.14 7.69
N ILE A 209 -8.60 -13.39 8.16
CA ILE A 209 -8.28 -12.06 7.61
C ILE A 209 -8.00 -12.18 6.12
N LEU A 210 -7.23 -13.18 5.74
CA LEU A 210 -6.88 -13.43 4.35
C LEU A 210 -8.00 -14.14 3.56
N THR A 211 -8.95 -14.81 4.24
CA THR A 211 -10.03 -15.61 3.63
C THR A 211 -11.44 -15.06 3.81
N GLN A 212 -11.71 -14.21 4.82
CA GLN A 212 -13.08 -13.80 5.15
C GLN A 212 -13.72 -12.94 4.07
N PHE A 213 -14.49 -13.56 3.18
CA PHE A 213 -15.69 -13.02 2.54
C PHE A 213 -16.54 -14.11 1.85
N SER A 214 -16.46 -15.37 2.28
CA SER A 214 -17.28 -16.43 1.70
C SER A 214 -18.61 -16.71 2.43
N LEU A 215 -19.00 -15.90 3.41
CA LEU A 215 -20.25 -16.13 4.16
C LEU A 215 -21.53 -15.69 3.42
N GLY A 216 -21.43 -15.32 2.14
CA GLY A 216 -22.61 -15.01 1.31
C GLY A 216 -22.92 -15.98 0.18
N LEU A 217 -21.98 -16.84 -0.21
CA LEU A 217 -22.21 -17.81 -1.29
C LEU A 217 -21.55 -19.15 -0.94
N GLN A 218 -22.37 -20.13 -0.67
CA GLN A 218 -21.97 -21.53 -0.52
C GLN A 218 -21.19 -21.99 -1.76
N HIS A 219 -20.08 -22.68 -1.50
CA HIS A 219 -19.16 -23.34 -2.41
C HIS A 219 -17.98 -22.52 -2.96
N ASN A 220 -16.87 -22.83 -2.38
CA ASN A 220 -15.46 -22.69 -2.71
C ASN A 220 -14.68 -21.72 -1.82
N PHE A 221 -13.73 -22.30 -1.09
CA PHE A 221 -12.68 -21.64 -0.31
C PHE A 221 -11.88 -20.70 -1.22
N MET A 222 -12.25 -19.41 -1.23
CA MET A 222 -11.48 -18.38 -1.90
C MET A 222 -11.26 -17.20 -0.95
N THR A 223 -10.02 -16.89 -0.74
CA THR A 223 -9.52 -15.82 0.13
C THR A 223 -10.08 -14.45 -0.28
N LEU A 224 -10.50 -13.60 0.67
CA LEU A 224 -11.04 -12.26 0.38
C LEU A 224 -10.08 -11.42 -0.48
N VAL A 225 -8.80 -11.37 -0.14
CA VAL A 225 -7.78 -10.66 -0.94
C VAL A 225 -7.81 -11.18 -2.38
N LEU A 226 -7.93 -12.49 -2.57
CA LEU A 226 -8.03 -13.09 -3.89
C LEU A 226 -9.27 -12.59 -4.65
N VAL A 227 -10.44 -12.55 -4.01
CA VAL A 227 -11.70 -12.07 -4.64
C VAL A 227 -11.61 -10.60 -5.01
N LEU A 228 -11.10 -9.76 -4.12
CA LEU A 228 -10.97 -8.33 -4.36
C LEU A 228 -9.94 -8.01 -5.46
N LEU A 229 -8.84 -8.75 -5.51
CA LEU A 229 -7.85 -8.60 -6.59
C LEU A 229 -8.37 -9.14 -7.92
N GLN A 230 -9.18 -10.21 -7.92
CA GLN A 230 -9.90 -10.66 -9.13
C GLN A 230 -10.89 -9.61 -9.63
N GLN A 231 -11.52 -8.87 -8.74
CA GLN A 231 -12.42 -7.78 -9.12
C GLN A 231 -11.66 -6.67 -9.84
N LEU A 232 -10.50 -6.24 -9.30
CA LEU A 232 -9.61 -5.30 -10.00
C LEU A 232 -9.13 -5.86 -11.35
N PHE A 233 -8.77 -7.15 -11.40
CA PHE A 233 -8.38 -7.80 -12.65
C PHE A 233 -9.52 -7.79 -13.70
N LYS A 234 -10.77 -8.06 -13.31
CA LYS A 234 -11.95 -7.95 -14.18
C LYS A 234 -12.13 -6.51 -14.69
N GLU A 235 -11.78 -5.53 -13.88
CA GLU A 235 -11.78 -4.12 -14.27
C GLU A 235 -10.59 -3.71 -15.16
N GLY A 236 -9.73 -4.64 -15.54
CA GLY A 236 -8.63 -4.40 -16.45
C GLY A 236 -7.26 -4.19 -15.81
N ALA A 237 -7.15 -4.24 -14.48
CA ALA A 237 -5.85 -4.20 -13.81
C ALA A 237 -4.97 -5.39 -14.23
N ARG A 238 -3.68 -5.11 -14.49
CA ARG A 238 -2.74 -6.13 -14.97
C ARG A 238 -1.42 -6.14 -14.21
N PHE A 239 -1.05 -5.07 -13.52
CA PHE A 239 0.23 -4.94 -12.83
C PHE A 239 -0.03 -4.60 -11.36
N PHE A 240 0.30 -5.52 -10.47
CA PHE A 240 0.01 -5.43 -9.04
C PHE A 240 1.28 -5.48 -8.23
N TRP A 241 1.45 -4.53 -7.31
CA TRP A 241 2.43 -4.57 -6.24
C TRP A 241 1.70 -4.78 -4.92
N ILE A 242 1.90 -5.95 -4.32
CA ILE A 242 1.30 -6.34 -3.05
C ILE A 242 2.37 -6.19 -1.97
N HIS A 243 2.24 -5.15 -1.16
CA HIS A 243 3.13 -4.90 -0.04
C HIS A 243 2.78 -5.83 1.11
N ASN A 244 3.77 -6.42 1.73
CA ASN A 244 3.57 -7.12 2.98
C ASN A 244 3.46 -6.12 4.15
N THR A 245 2.92 -6.59 5.28
CA THR A 245 2.83 -5.77 6.50
C THR A 245 4.22 -5.55 7.09
N GLY A 246 4.51 -4.31 7.52
CA GLY A 246 5.75 -3.95 8.19
C GLY A 246 5.90 -4.57 9.59
N PRO A 247 7.05 -4.35 10.28
CA PRO A 247 7.30 -4.88 11.61
C PRO A 247 6.44 -4.16 12.66
N ILE A 248 5.23 -4.68 12.91
CA ILE A 248 4.24 -4.07 13.81
C ILE A 248 4.78 -3.91 15.21
N GLY A 249 5.57 -4.89 15.70
CA GLY A 249 6.19 -4.84 17.02
C GLY A 249 7.18 -3.70 17.23
N CYS A 250 7.64 -3.07 16.14
CA CYS A 250 8.53 -1.90 16.19
C CYS A 250 7.76 -0.56 16.27
N LEU A 251 6.44 -0.58 16.12
CA LEU A 251 5.65 0.64 16.15
C LEU A 251 5.58 1.23 17.57
N PRO A 252 5.80 2.54 17.75
CA PRO A 252 5.76 3.19 19.08
C PRO A 252 4.47 2.94 19.84
N ARG A 253 3.34 2.84 19.15
CA ARG A 253 2.01 2.58 19.74
C ARG A 253 1.98 1.26 20.51
N GLN A 254 2.67 0.22 20.06
CA GLN A 254 2.67 -1.09 20.74
C GLN A 254 3.30 -1.02 22.13
N ASN A 255 4.31 -0.18 22.29
CA ASN A 255 4.98 0.03 23.57
C ASN A 255 4.12 0.85 24.56
N MET A 256 3.14 1.62 24.06
CA MET A 256 2.26 2.44 24.90
C MET A 256 1.06 1.66 25.46
N VAL A 257 0.60 0.63 24.78
CA VAL A 257 -0.68 -0.05 25.09
C VAL A 257 -0.49 -1.20 26.09
N ASN A 258 0.65 -1.87 26.09
CA ASN A 258 0.92 -3.03 26.93
C ASN A 258 2.16 -2.83 27.80
N LYS A 259 2.11 -3.30 29.05
CA LYS A 259 3.33 -3.40 29.87
C LYS A 259 4.31 -4.33 29.14
N THR A 260 5.44 -3.79 28.73
CA THR A 260 6.49 -4.51 28.01
C THR A 260 7.61 -4.84 29.00
N THR A 261 8.00 -6.09 29.08
CA THR A 261 9.19 -6.53 29.81
C THR A 261 10.38 -6.65 28.84
N PRO A 262 11.63 -6.62 29.31
CA PRO A 262 12.79 -6.80 28.45
C PRO A 262 12.75 -8.12 27.63
N GLU A 263 12.15 -9.17 28.19
CA GLU A 263 12.01 -10.49 27.56
C GLU A 263 11.05 -10.48 26.36
N ASP A 264 10.15 -9.49 26.32
CA ASP A 264 9.21 -9.32 25.21
C ASP A 264 9.85 -8.67 23.98
N LEU A 265 11.09 -8.15 24.11
CA LEU A 265 11.75 -7.36 23.08
C LEU A 265 12.87 -8.15 22.38
N ASP A 266 13.02 -7.91 21.10
CA ASP A 266 14.16 -8.37 20.32
C ASP A 266 15.39 -7.43 20.45
N SER A 267 16.48 -7.76 19.75
CA SER A 267 17.72 -6.97 19.78
C SER A 267 17.58 -5.56 19.19
N ALA A 268 16.54 -5.29 18.42
CA ALA A 268 16.21 -3.97 17.87
C ALA A 268 15.29 -3.16 18.81
N GLY A 269 14.83 -3.76 19.92
CA GLY A 269 13.88 -3.17 20.85
C GLY A 269 12.42 -3.26 20.36
N CYS A 270 12.13 -4.11 19.41
CA CYS A 270 10.80 -4.37 18.92
C CYS A 270 10.13 -5.54 19.64
N ARG A 271 8.81 -5.53 19.79
CA ARG A 271 8.07 -6.61 20.45
C ARG A 271 8.08 -7.87 19.58
N ASN A 272 8.56 -8.97 20.16
CA ASN A 272 8.71 -10.26 19.47
C ASN A 272 7.37 -10.80 18.96
N PHE A 273 6.37 -10.85 19.84
CA PHE A 273 5.08 -11.48 19.54
C PHE A 273 4.37 -10.82 18.36
N GLU A 274 4.30 -9.49 18.35
CA GLU A 274 3.64 -8.74 17.27
C GLU A 274 4.40 -8.88 15.94
N ASN A 275 5.73 -8.97 15.98
CA ASN A 275 6.55 -9.21 14.80
C ASN A 275 6.39 -10.65 14.28
N GLU A 276 6.31 -11.66 15.15
CA GLU A 276 6.03 -13.04 14.77
C GLU A 276 4.67 -13.16 14.03
N ILE A 277 3.64 -12.49 14.55
CA ILE A 277 2.31 -12.48 13.93
C ILE A 277 2.34 -11.78 12.56
N ALA A 278 3.07 -10.66 12.45
CA ALA A 278 3.24 -9.97 11.18
C ALA A 278 3.97 -10.85 10.14
N GLN A 279 5.01 -11.57 10.56
CA GLN A 279 5.74 -12.50 9.69
C GLN A 279 4.87 -13.70 9.26
N GLU A 280 4.06 -14.24 10.16
CA GLU A 280 3.12 -15.32 9.81
C GLU A 280 2.07 -14.86 8.79
N PHE A 281 1.50 -13.65 8.99
CA PHE A 281 0.62 -13.02 8.02
C PHE A 281 1.30 -12.86 6.66
N ASN A 282 2.54 -12.34 6.65
CA ASN A 282 3.31 -12.08 5.45
C ASN A 282 3.65 -13.36 4.68
N LYS A 283 3.93 -14.45 5.40
CA LYS A 283 4.14 -15.77 4.81
C LYS A 283 2.90 -16.24 4.05
N GLN A 284 1.74 -16.21 4.69
CA GLN A 284 0.48 -16.61 4.08
C GLN A 284 0.08 -15.68 2.92
N LEU A 285 0.33 -14.37 3.05
CA LEU A 285 0.12 -13.42 1.95
C LEU A 285 1.00 -13.74 0.73
N LYS A 286 2.25 -14.13 0.96
CA LYS A 286 3.17 -14.54 -0.12
C LYS A 286 2.65 -15.78 -0.86
N GLU A 287 2.12 -16.75 -0.16
CA GLU A 287 1.48 -17.94 -0.74
C GLU A 287 0.27 -17.55 -1.63
N ILE A 288 -0.56 -16.61 -1.17
CA ILE A 288 -1.68 -16.08 -1.94
C ILE A 288 -1.19 -15.37 -3.22
N VAL A 289 -0.15 -14.55 -3.13
CA VAL A 289 0.42 -13.89 -4.32
C VAL A 289 0.91 -14.93 -5.33
N PHE A 290 1.52 -16.02 -4.87
CA PHE A 290 1.93 -17.12 -5.74
C PHE A 290 0.74 -17.79 -6.45
N GLU A 291 -0.35 -18.04 -5.73
CA GLU A 291 -1.59 -18.57 -6.33
C GLU A 291 -2.20 -17.60 -7.36
N LEU A 292 -2.18 -16.29 -7.07
CA LEU A 292 -2.70 -15.26 -7.98
C LEU A 292 -1.95 -15.25 -9.31
N ARG A 293 -0.63 -15.38 -9.28
CA ARG A 293 0.21 -15.49 -10.49
C ARG A 293 -0.23 -16.64 -11.40
N GLN A 294 -0.66 -17.75 -10.81
CA GLN A 294 -1.11 -18.91 -11.57
C GLN A 294 -2.56 -18.76 -12.08
N LYS A 295 -3.46 -18.20 -11.25
CA LYS A 295 -4.90 -18.14 -11.51
C LYS A 295 -5.31 -16.98 -12.41
N LEU A 296 -4.58 -15.88 -12.40
CA LEU A 296 -4.95 -14.63 -13.07
C LEU A 296 -3.98 -14.22 -14.20
N ALA A 297 -3.36 -15.19 -14.85
CA ALA A 297 -2.60 -14.89 -16.06
C ALA A 297 -3.51 -14.20 -17.12
N PRO A 298 -3.05 -13.14 -17.83
CA PRO A 298 -1.68 -12.62 -17.89
C PRO A 298 -1.33 -11.49 -16.90
N ALA A 299 -2.04 -11.33 -15.78
CA ALA A 299 -1.67 -10.30 -14.82
C ALA A 299 -0.36 -10.63 -14.10
N MET A 300 0.41 -9.60 -13.82
CA MET A 300 1.68 -9.66 -13.10
C MET A 300 1.48 -9.24 -11.64
N PHE A 301 1.87 -10.10 -10.71
CA PHE A 301 1.79 -9.84 -9.28
C PHE A 301 3.19 -9.83 -8.68
N THR A 302 3.58 -8.72 -8.09
CA THR A 302 4.85 -8.55 -7.36
C THR A 302 4.55 -8.53 -5.86
N TYR A 303 5.19 -9.42 -5.12
CA TYR A 303 5.23 -9.35 -3.66
C TYR A 303 6.36 -8.41 -3.26
N VAL A 304 6.06 -7.37 -2.50
CA VAL A 304 7.01 -6.34 -2.07
C VAL A 304 7.30 -6.52 -0.58
N ASP A 305 8.54 -6.85 -0.23
CA ASP A 305 8.95 -7.09 1.15
C ASP A 305 9.29 -5.78 1.89
N VAL A 306 8.25 -5.09 2.33
CA VAL A 306 8.36 -3.87 3.14
C VAL A 306 8.80 -4.20 4.58
N TYR A 307 8.46 -5.40 5.08
CA TYR A 307 8.82 -5.83 6.42
C TYR A 307 10.34 -5.82 6.63
N SER A 308 11.07 -6.56 5.80
CA SER A 308 12.52 -6.68 5.92
C SER A 308 13.21 -5.34 5.76
N ALA A 309 12.78 -4.53 4.79
CA ALA A 309 13.36 -3.22 4.57
C ALA A 309 13.18 -2.28 5.78
N LYS A 310 11.98 -2.19 6.35
CA LYS A 310 11.72 -1.38 7.54
C LYS A 310 12.43 -1.91 8.77
N TYR A 311 12.44 -3.24 8.97
CA TYR A 311 13.08 -3.84 10.13
C TYR A 311 14.59 -3.61 10.14
N GLU A 312 15.27 -3.78 9.01
CA GLU A 312 16.71 -3.51 8.89
C GLU A 312 17.06 -2.03 9.14
N LEU A 313 16.23 -1.10 8.68
CA LEU A 313 16.41 0.32 8.99
C LEU A 313 16.31 0.59 10.49
N ILE A 314 15.30 0.03 11.17
CA ILE A 314 15.11 0.22 12.61
C ILE A 314 16.25 -0.41 13.39
N LYS A 315 16.63 -1.64 13.05
CA LYS A 315 17.74 -2.38 13.69
C LYS A 315 19.06 -1.65 13.59
N ASN A 316 19.32 -1.01 12.46
CA ASN A 316 20.57 -0.29 12.17
C ASN A 316 20.51 1.21 12.47
N ALA A 317 19.37 1.74 12.96
CA ALA A 317 19.16 3.17 13.18
C ALA A 317 20.25 3.80 14.07
N ARG A 318 20.69 3.09 15.13
CA ARG A 318 21.77 3.58 16.02
C ARG A 318 23.13 3.72 15.33
N ASN A 319 23.40 2.89 14.31
CA ASN A 319 24.66 2.89 13.57
C ASN A 319 24.69 3.94 12.46
N GLN A 320 23.52 4.45 12.06
CA GLN A 320 23.39 5.44 10.99
C GLN A 320 23.43 6.89 11.49
N GLY A 321 23.54 7.10 12.81
CA GLY A 321 23.89 8.40 13.44
C GLY A 321 22.88 9.53 13.32
N GLU A 322 21.69 9.28 12.82
CA GLU A 322 20.69 10.33 12.52
C GLU A 322 19.44 10.34 13.41
N TYR A 323 19.33 9.39 14.35
CA TYR A 323 18.21 9.36 15.30
C TYR A 323 18.73 9.42 16.74
N VAL A 324 19.11 10.61 17.16
CA VAL A 324 19.29 10.90 18.59
C VAL A 324 18.21 11.90 18.98
N SER A 325 17.33 11.41 19.88
CA SER A 325 16.28 12.06 20.67
C SER A 325 15.08 12.61 19.94
#